data_9e290bb4bdcd35d8086dd35e4b0e3d15
#
_entry.id   9e290bb4bdcd35d8086dd35e4b0e3d15
#
_cell.length_a   1.000
_cell.length_b   1.000
_cell.length_c   1.000
_cell.angle_alpha   90.00
_cell.angle_beta   90.00
_cell.angle_gamma   90.00
#
_symmetry.space_group_name_H-M   'P 1'
#
loop_
_entity.id
_entity.type
_entity.pdbx_description
1 polymer ?
#
loop_
_entity_poly.entity_id
_entity_poly.type
_entity_poly.pdbx_seq_one_letter_code
_entity_poly.pdbx_strand_id
1 'polypeptide(L)'
;MIYLRKELQDLASELGIYLTIAPDNHFYCDFDEFKAWVGDKKEIRLEYFYRYLRKKHKVLIQANGEPEGYQWNFDEQNRKPYPKKGPGQITEPMWFTPDAISKEVLAYVESTYPKHPGELESFVWAVTREQALLALSHFIEYRLPLFGTHQDAMWTNTPFGWHSILSTSLNLKLIDPKEVVDAAIQAYENKQVSLSAVEGFVRQILGWREFIRGMYYLDMPKMAEDNFYQHQRQLPNWYWTADTKMACMKDAIGQTLKHGYAHHIQRLMVTGNFALLAELLPQQVCEWYLAIYV
;
A
#
# COMPACT_ATOMS: atom_id res chain seq x y z
N MET A 1 9.04 1.92 15.67
CA MET A 1 10.18 2.74 15.20
C MET A 1 10.40 4.03 15.99
N ILE A 2 9.38 4.84 16.29
CA ILE A 2 9.53 6.08 17.07
C ILE A 2 10.13 5.80 18.45
N TYR A 3 9.59 4.83 19.18
CA TYR A 3 10.12 4.40 20.48
C TYR A 3 11.55 3.90 20.41
N LEU A 4 11.86 3.01 19.45
CA LEU A 4 13.21 2.47 19.27
C LEU A 4 14.25 3.57 19.00
N ARG A 5 13.91 4.57 18.19
CA ARG A 5 14.81 5.72 17.94
C ARG A 5 15.14 6.44 19.24
N LYS A 6 14.12 6.70 20.05
CA LYS A 6 14.29 7.38 21.35
C LYS A 6 15.13 6.52 22.31
N GLU A 7 14.80 5.25 22.46
CA GLU A 7 15.56 4.31 23.30
C GLU A 7 17.04 4.24 22.91
N LEU A 8 17.34 4.16 21.61
CA LEU A 8 18.73 4.16 21.12
C LEU A 8 19.45 5.48 21.41
N GLN A 9 18.77 6.62 21.30
CA GLN A 9 19.35 7.93 21.64
C GLN A 9 19.62 8.06 23.12
N ASP A 10 18.67 7.64 23.97
CA ASP A 10 18.80 7.64 25.42
C ASP A 10 19.96 6.73 25.86
N LEU A 11 20.02 5.50 25.36
CA LEU A 11 21.09 4.54 25.62
C LEU A 11 22.47 5.07 25.17
N ALA A 12 22.56 5.64 23.99
CA ALA A 12 23.81 6.23 23.48
C ALA A 12 24.29 7.37 24.40
N SER A 13 23.36 8.18 24.89
CA SER A 13 23.65 9.27 25.85
C SER A 13 24.17 8.72 27.18
N GLU A 14 23.50 7.70 27.72
CA GLU A 14 23.90 7.04 28.97
C GLU A 14 25.30 6.41 28.89
N LEU A 15 25.62 5.80 27.76
CA LEU A 15 26.92 5.16 27.51
C LEU A 15 28.01 6.10 27.03
N GLY A 16 27.69 7.38 26.81
CA GLY A 16 28.64 8.37 26.25
C GLY A 16 29.12 8.02 24.82
N ILE A 17 28.29 7.32 24.03
CA ILE A 17 28.59 6.87 22.68
C ILE A 17 27.98 7.86 21.67
N TYR A 18 28.76 8.18 20.63
CA TYR A 18 28.22 8.96 19.52
C TYR A 18 27.33 8.11 18.62
N LEU A 19 26.05 8.46 18.52
CA LEU A 19 25.06 7.79 17.68
C LEU A 19 24.76 8.62 16.44
N THR A 20 24.98 8.06 15.25
CA THR A 20 24.51 8.64 13.98
C THR A 20 23.36 7.83 13.43
N ILE A 21 22.24 8.49 13.19
CA ILE A 21 21.08 7.88 12.54
C ILE A 21 21.11 8.31 11.07
N ALA A 22 21.39 7.34 10.18
CA ALA A 22 21.40 7.60 8.75
C ALA A 22 19.99 7.90 8.22
N PRO A 23 19.86 8.75 7.16
CA PRO A 23 18.58 8.96 6.49
C PRO A 23 18.02 7.66 5.94
N ASP A 24 16.68 7.51 6.01
CA ASP A 24 16.00 6.40 5.35
C ASP A 24 15.77 6.75 3.88
N ASN A 25 16.66 6.26 3.02
CA ASN A 25 16.64 6.51 1.57
C ASN A 25 15.61 5.63 0.81
N HIS A 26 14.88 4.77 1.51
CA HIS A 26 13.77 3.99 0.94
C HIS A 26 12.47 4.79 0.83
N PHE A 27 12.54 6.10 1.05
CA PHE A 27 11.46 7.06 0.88
C PHE A 27 11.99 8.31 0.18
N TYR A 28 11.09 9.03 -0.51
CA TYR A 28 11.41 10.26 -1.22
C TYR A 28 11.53 11.48 -0.29
N CYS A 29 10.88 11.43 0.86
CA CYS A 29 10.81 12.51 1.83
C CYS A 29 11.21 12.00 3.22
N ASP A 30 12.12 12.67 3.89
CA ASP A 30 12.40 12.39 5.29
C ASP A 30 11.37 13.07 6.21
N PHE A 31 11.45 12.74 7.51
CA PHE A 31 10.48 13.24 8.48
C PHE A 31 10.62 14.75 8.70
N ASP A 32 11.82 15.27 8.79
CA ASP A 32 12.07 16.69 9.08
C ASP A 32 11.57 17.55 7.90
N GLU A 33 11.74 17.06 6.68
CA GLU A 33 11.20 17.69 5.47
C GLU A 33 9.66 17.66 5.48
N PHE A 34 9.04 16.52 5.82
CA PHE A 34 7.58 16.45 5.92
C PHE A 34 7.04 17.42 6.96
N LYS A 35 7.67 17.47 8.14
CA LYS A 35 7.32 18.39 9.23
C LYS A 35 7.46 19.85 8.81
N ALA A 36 8.55 20.18 8.10
CA ALA A 36 8.76 21.51 7.55
C ALA A 36 7.71 21.88 6.48
N TRP A 37 7.35 20.90 5.62
CA TRP A 37 6.29 21.10 4.64
C TRP A 37 4.92 21.32 5.29
N VAL A 38 4.60 20.61 6.37
CA VAL A 38 3.37 20.82 7.16
C VAL A 38 3.35 22.22 7.76
N GLY A 39 4.43 22.65 8.45
CA GLY A 39 4.52 23.97 9.07
C GLY A 39 3.25 24.30 9.87
N ASP A 40 2.73 25.51 9.68
CA ASP A 40 1.53 26.01 10.35
C ASP A 40 0.23 25.77 9.55
N LYS A 41 0.23 24.84 8.59
CA LYS A 41 -0.94 24.54 7.77
C LYS A 41 -2.09 24.01 8.64
N LYS A 42 -3.26 24.66 8.53
CA LYS A 42 -4.48 24.21 9.20
C LYS A 42 -5.07 22.93 8.60
N GLU A 43 -4.79 22.69 7.35
CA GLU A 43 -5.29 21.54 6.59
C GLU A 43 -4.15 20.87 5.84
N ILE A 44 -3.92 19.61 6.16
CA ILE A 44 -2.88 18.78 5.55
C ILE A 44 -3.56 17.86 4.57
N ARG A 45 -3.33 18.08 3.26
CA ARG A 45 -3.91 17.26 2.18
C ARG A 45 -2.83 16.57 1.39
N LEU A 46 -3.04 15.29 1.13
CA LEU A 46 -2.20 14.48 0.26
C LEU A 46 -1.96 15.14 -1.10
N GLU A 47 -2.98 15.68 -1.73
CA GLU A 47 -2.89 16.31 -3.06
C GLU A 47 -1.79 17.39 -3.13
N TYR A 48 -1.71 18.26 -2.11
CA TYR A 48 -0.70 19.32 -2.07
C TYR A 48 0.71 18.78 -1.77
N PHE A 49 0.80 17.75 -0.94
CA PHE A 49 2.07 17.10 -0.67
C PHE A 49 2.60 16.33 -1.89
N TYR A 50 1.73 15.63 -2.58
CA TYR A 50 2.08 14.96 -3.82
C TYR A 50 2.58 15.92 -4.90
N ARG A 51 1.91 17.07 -5.10
CA ARG A 51 2.39 18.13 -6.00
C ARG A 51 3.77 18.67 -5.58
N TYR A 52 3.98 18.84 -4.28
CA TYR A 52 5.28 19.26 -3.75
C TYR A 52 6.37 18.26 -4.10
N LEU A 53 6.17 16.97 -3.85
CA LEU A 53 7.14 15.92 -4.17
C LEU A 53 7.37 15.77 -5.68
N ARG A 54 6.33 15.84 -6.49
CA ARG A 54 6.47 15.81 -7.95
C ARG A 54 7.38 16.93 -8.46
N LYS A 55 7.17 18.16 -7.99
CA LYS A 55 8.00 19.31 -8.35
C LYS A 55 9.45 19.15 -7.89
N LYS A 56 9.65 18.73 -6.65
CA LYS A 56 10.96 18.52 -6.04
C LYS A 56 11.79 17.48 -6.81
N HIS A 57 11.18 16.33 -7.10
CA HIS A 57 11.84 15.19 -7.74
C HIS A 57 11.68 15.18 -9.27
N LYS A 58 11.04 16.18 -9.85
CA LYS A 58 10.77 16.32 -11.29
C LYS A 58 10.02 15.11 -11.88
N VAL A 59 9.12 14.50 -11.10
CA VAL A 59 8.34 13.34 -11.50
C VAL A 59 7.10 13.80 -12.27
N LEU A 60 6.97 13.41 -13.54
CA LEU A 60 5.90 13.83 -14.46
C LEU A 60 5.73 15.37 -14.49
N ILE A 61 6.83 16.08 -14.52
CA ILE A 61 6.89 17.56 -14.60
C ILE A 61 7.66 17.95 -15.87
N GLN A 62 7.05 18.83 -16.66
CA GLN A 62 7.63 19.36 -17.88
C GLN A 62 8.77 20.35 -17.59
N ALA A 63 9.58 20.67 -18.60
CA ALA A 63 10.70 21.60 -18.47
C ALA A 63 10.29 23.02 -18.00
N ASN A 64 9.04 23.42 -18.27
CA ASN A 64 8.45 24.69 -17.82
C ASN A 64 7.93 24.67 -16.36
N GLY A 65 8.05 23.54 -15.65
CA GLY A 65 7.59 23.36 -14.27
C GLY A 65 6.11 22.98 -14.12
N GLU A 66 5.36 22.89 -15.23
CA GLU A 66 3.97 22.43 -15.23
C GLU A 66 3.89 20.89 -15.16
N PRO A 67 2.79 20.33 -14.64
CA PRO A 67 2.60 18.89 -14.66
C PRO A 67 2.46 18.37 -16.09
N GLU A 68 2.95 17.14 -16.32
CA GLU A 68 2.77 16.44 -17.57
C GLU A 68 1.27 16.34 -17.91
N GLY A 69 0.89 16.64 -19.16
CA GLY A 69 -0.51 16.74 -19.57
C GLY A 69 -1.30 17.90 -18.99
N TYR A 70 -0.64 18.89 -18.35
CA TYR A 70 -1.23 20.07 -17.74
C TYR A 70 -2.29 19.78 -16.65
N GLN A 71 -2.27 18.57 -16.08
CA GLN A 71 -3.17 18.15 -15.01
C GLN A 71 -2.39 17.49 -13.88
N TRP A 72 -2.84 17.72 -12.63
CA TRP A 72 -2.21 17.15 -11.45
C TRP A 72 -2.69 15.75 -11.12
N ASN A 73 -3.88 15.37 -11.54
CA ASN A 73 -4.42 14.03 -11.40
C ASN A 73 -5.32 13.66 -12.59
N PHE A 74 -5.55 12.39 -12.78
CA PHE A 74 -6.34 11.81 -13.85
C PHE A 74 -7.41 10.84 -13.31
N ASP A 75 -7.94 11.11 -12.11
CA ASP A 75 -8.91 10.25 -11.43
C ASP A 75 -10.14 9.93 -12.28
N GLU A 76 -10.61 10.93 -13.04
CA GLU A 76 -11.80 10.78 -13.89
C GLU A 76 -11.62 9.70 -14.97
N GLN A 77 -10.39 9.57 -15.52
CA GLN A 77 -10.06 8.55 -16.50
C GLN A 77 -9.86 7.17 -15.86
N ASN A 78 -9.55 7.14 -14.56
CA ASN A 78 -9.09 5.96 -13.81
C ASN A 78 -10.18 5.27 -12.96
N ARG A 79 -11.46 5.61 -13.13
CA ARG A 79 -12.58 5.08 -12.34
C ARG A 79 -13.62 4.32 -13.16
N LYS A 80 -13.19 3.64 -14.21
CA LYS A 80 -14.11 2.88 -15.05
C LYS A 80 -14.46 1.54 -14.41
N PRO A 81 -15.75 1.21 -14.27
CA PRO A 81 -16.16 -0.11 -13.83
C PRO A 81 -15.81 -1.18 -14.87
N TYR A 82 -15.78 -2.42 -14.43
CA TYR A 82 -15.76 -3.52 -15.39
C TYR A 82 -17.06 -3.58 -16.19
N PRO A 83 -17.04 -4.11 -17.43
CA PRO A 83 -18.25 -4.35 -18.21
C PRO A 83 -19.24 -5.26 -17.46
N LYS A 84 -20.53 -5.16 -17.77
CA LYS A 84 -21.59 -6.00 -17.14
C LYS A 84 -21.34 -7.52 -17.26
N LYS A 85 -20.59 -7.95 -18.25
CA LYS A 85 -20.21 -9.36 -18.48
C LYS A 85 -18.95 -9.77 -17.68
N GLY A 86 -18.39 -8.88 -16.89
CA GLY A 86 -17.17 -9.10 -16.12
C GLY A 86 -15.92 -8.48 -16.75
N PRO A 87 -14.78 -8.61 -16.07
CA PRO A 87 -13.51 -7.98 -16.47
C PRO A 87 -12.88 -8.58 -17.74
N GLY A 88 -13.44 -9.66 -18.28
CA GLY A 88 -12.76 -10.45 -19.30
C GLY A 88 -11.56 -11.22 -18.72
N GLN A 89 -10.58 -11.49 -19.56
CA GLN A 89 -9.35 -12.13 -19.12
C GLN A 89 -8.43 -11.07 -18.48
N ILE A 90 -8.19 -11.19 -17.17
CA ILE A 90 -7.18 -10.40 -16.46
C ILE A 90 -5.87 -11.18 -16.50
N THR A 91 -4.79 -10.52 -16.89
CA THR A 91 -3.45 -11.11 -16.79
C THR A 91 -3.09 -11.29 -15.32
N GLU A 92 -2.83 -12.52 -14.89
CA GLU A 92 -2.43 -12.80 -13.50
C GLU A 92 -1.12 -12.10 -13.14
N PRO A 93 -0.91 -11.75 -11.84
CA PRO A 93 0.41 -11.35 -11.37
C PRO A 93 1.46 -12.42 -11.64
N MET A 94 2.71 -12.03 -11.67
CA MET A 94 3.79 -13.01 -11.73
C MET A 94 3.97 -13.67 -10.37
N TRP A 95 3.81 -14.98 -10.33
CA TRP A 95 3.91 -15.80 -9.12
C TRP A 95 5.19 -16.62 -9.11
N PHE A 96 5.69 -16.93 -7.92
CA PHE A 96 6.96 -17.65 -7.73
C PHE A 96 6.74 -18.90 -6.88
N THR A 97 7.30 -20.01 -7.35
CA THR A 97 7.30 -21.24 -6.55
C THR A 97 8.26 -21.08 -5.35
N PRO A 98 7.81 -21.36 -4.11
CA PRO A 98 8.67 -21.30 -2.93
C PRO A 98 9.93 -22.18 -3.09
N ASP A 99 11.09 -21.61 -2.81
CA ASP A 99 12.38 -22.31 -2.76
C ASP A 99 12.53 -23.16 -1.49
N ALA A 100 13.68 -23.76 -1.29
CA ALA A 100 13.93 -24.63 -0.14
C ALA A 100 13.83 -23.87 1.19
N ILE A 101 14.37 -22.64 1.25
CA ILE A 101 14.33 -21.79 2.46
C ILE A 101 12.90 -21.36 2.74
N SER A 102 12.17 -20.91 1.73
CA SER A 102 10.76 -20.53 1.88
C SER A 102 9.91 -21.69 2.39
N LYS A 103 10.12 -22.91 1.87
CA LYS A 103 9.41 -24.11 2.34
C LYS A 103 9.71 -24.45 3.81
N GLU A 104 10.95 -24.30 4.23
CA GLU A 104 11.34 -24.48 5.64
C GLU A 104 10.64 -23.45 6.54
N VAL A 105 10.62 -22.18 6.13
CA VAL A 105 9.93 -21.12 6.88
C VAL A 105 8.42 -21.36 6.93
N LEU A 106 7.80 -21.77 5.84
CA LEU A 106 6.37 -22.10 5.79
C LEU A 106 6.02 -23.24 6.75
N ALA A 107 6.82 -24.31 6.76
CA ALA A 107 6.64 -25.44 7.70
C ALA A 107 6.83 -25.00 9.17
N TYR A 108 7.80 -24.13 9.44
CA TYR A 108 7.97 -23.54 10.77
C TYR A 108 6.75 -22.71 11.20
N VAL A 109 6.24 -21.84 10.32
CA VAL A 109 5.07 -21.00 10.61
C VAL A 109 3.84 -21.86 10.86
N GLU A 110 3.59 -22.88 10.03
CA GLU A 110 2.48 -23.82 10.19
C GLU A 110 2.51 -24.53 11.55
N SER A 111 3.69 -25.02 11.95
CA SER A 111 3.85 -25.74 13.20
C SER A 111 3.77 -24.82 14.43
N THR A 112 4.26 -23.60 14.32
CA THR A 112 4.36 -22.66 15.46
C THR A 112 3.08 -21.86 15.65
N TYR A 113 2.39 -21.51 14.56
CA TYR A 113 1.23 -20.63 14.57
C TYR A 113 -0.03 -21.24 13.91
N PRO A 114 -0.43 -22.49 14.26
CA PRO A 114 -1.48 -23.23 13.55
C PRO A 114 -2.88 -22.61 13.64
N LYS A 115 -3.07 -21.62 14.51
CA LYS A 115 -4.37 -20.94 14.73
C LYS A 115 -4.43 -19.53 14.19
N HIS A 116 -3.33 -19.03 13.57
CA HIS A 116 -3.35 -17.72 12.96
C HIS A 116 -4.13 -17.74 11.64
N PRO A 117 -4.80 -16.63 11.27
CA PRO A 117 -5.50 -16.55 10.00
C PRO A 117 -4.55 -16.58 8.82
N GLY A 118 -5.03 -17.06 7.68
CA GLY A 118 -4.27 -17.13 6.44
C GLY A 118 -4.06 -18.55 5.95
N GLU A 119 -3.74 -18.71 4.67
CA GLU A 119 -3.45 -19.99 4.02
C GLU A 119 -2.01 -19.98 3.50
N LEU A 120 -1.17 -20.86 4.02
CA LEU A 120 0.25 -20.96 3.65
C LEU A 120 0.45 -21.67 2.30
N GLU A 121 -0.46 -22.56 1.91
CA GLU A 121 -0.39 -23.32 0.65
C GLU A 121 -0.42 -22.41 -0.58
N SER A 122 -1.04 -21.23 -0.46
CA SER A 122 -1.13 -20.24 -1.53
C SER A 122 0.04 -19.24 -1.54
N PHE A 123 1.10 -19.46 -0.77
CA PHE A 123 2.25 -18.55 -0.74
C PHE A 123 3.06 -18.64 -2.03
N VAL A 124 3.02 -17.57 -2.80
CA VAL A 124 3.65 -17.46 -4.14
C VAL A 124 4.32 -16.10 -4.36
N TRP A 125 4.59 -15.38 -3.28
CA TRP A 125 5.15 -14.04 -3.32
C TRP A 125 6.64 -14.03 -3.67
N ALA A 126 7.10 -12.91 -4.24
CA ALA A 126 8.52 -12.67 -4.45
C ALA A 126 9.26 -12.57 -3.10
N VAL A 127 10.33 -13.33 -2.93
CA VAL A 127 11.18 -13.36 -1.72
C VAL A 127 12.62 -12.94 -1.98
N THR A 128 13.00 -12.76 -3.24
CA THR A 128 14.32 -12.24 -3.62
C THR A 128 14.20 -10.96 -4.45
N ARG A 129 15.30 -10.21 -4.52
CA ARG A 129 15.36 -8.99 -5.34
C ARG A 129 15.11 -9.29 -6.82
N GLU A 130 15.68 -10.38 -7.34
CA GLU A 130 15.51 -10.80 -8.72
C GLU A 130 14.04 -11.09 -9.04
N GLN A 131 13.36 -11.81 -8.16
CA GLN A 131 11.93 -12.09 -8.28
C GLN A 131 11.10 -10.80 -8.21
N ALA A 132 11.44 -9.87 -7.31
CA ALA A 132 10.75 -8.60 -7.19
C ALA A 132 10.92 -7.72 -8.44
N LEU A 133 12.10 -7.72 -9.07
CA LEU A 133 12.34 -7.02 -10.35
C LEU A 133 11.59 -7.67 -11.51
N LEU A 134 11.50 -9.00 -11.56
CA LEU A 134 10.67 -9.70 -12.54
C LEU A 134 9.19 -9.38 -12.38
N ALA A 135 8.69 -9.36 -11.13
CA ALA A 135 7.31 -8.96 -10.83
C ALA A 135 7.03 -7.51 -11.25
N LEU A 136 7.98 -6.59 -11.02
CA LEU A 136 7.89 -5.20 -11.47
C LEU A 136 7.82 -5.12 -13.00
N SER A 137 8.72 -5.78 -13.71
CA SER A 137 8.74 -5.79 -15.17
C SER A 137 7.44 -6.34 -15.76
N HIS A 138 6.96 -7.45 -15.22
CA HIS A 138 5.68 -8.06 -15.62
C HIS A 138 4.49 -7.12 -15.36
N PHE A 139 4.45 -6.45 -14.21
CA PHE A 139 3.39 -5.47 -13.93
C PHE A 139 3.40 -4.33 -14.93
N ILE A 140 4.56 -3.74 -15.20
CA ILE A 140 4.73 -2.62 -16.14
C ILE A 140 4.24 -3.00 -17.54
N GLU A 141 4.63 -4.17 -18.03
CA GLU A 141 4.32 -4.61 -19.39
C GLU A 141 2.86 -5.04 -19.57
N TYR A 142 2.33 -5.83 -18.64
CA TYR A 142 1.06 -6.53 -18.88
C TYR A 142 -0.11 -5.98 -18.08
N ARG A 143 0.10 -5.29 -16.96
CA ARG A 143 -0.97 -4.92 -16.03
C ARG A 143 -1.14 -3.42 -15.87
N LEU A 144 -0.06 -2.64 -15.85
CA LEU A 144 -0.11 -1.18 -15.72
C LEU A 144 -0.97 -0.49 -16.80
N PRO A 145 -1.01 -0.94 -18.08
CA PRO A 145 -1.88 -0.33 -19.09
C PRO A 145 -3.37 -0.30 -18.73
N LEU A 146 -3.86 -1.30 -18.00
CA LEU A 146 -5.26 -1.42 -17.57
C LEU A 146 -5.46 -1.10 -16.07
N PHE A 147 -4.38 -1.06 -15.29
CA PHE A 147 -4.44 -0.65 -13.89
C PHE A 147 -5.10 0.73 -13.75
N GLY A 148 -4.61 1.75 -14.46
CA GLY A 148 -5.17 3.09 -14.37
C GLY A 148 -6.68 3.09 -14.59
N THR A 149 -7.13 2.51 -15.70
CA THR A 149 -8.54 2.48 -16.07
C THR A 149 -9.43 1.81 -15.02
N HIS A 150 -8.98 0.71 -14.40
CA HIS A 150 -9.77 -0.15 -13.53
C HIS A 150 -9.24 -0.27 -12.09
N GLN A 151 -8.42 0.68 -11.63
CA GLN A 151 -7.85 0.63 -10.28
C GLN A 151 -8.89 0.57 -9.16
N ASP A 152 -10.08 1.15 -9.39
CA ASP A 152 -11.19 1.19 -8.45
C ASP A 152 -12.27 0.12 -8.73
N ALA A 153 -12.07 -0.73 -9.73
CA ALA A 153 -13.03 -1.77 -10.08
C ALA A 153 -12.84 -3.03 -9.24
N MET A 154 -13.96 -3.66 -8.86
CA MET A 154 -14.01 -4.93 -8.16
C MET A 154 -14.84 -5.95 -8.96
N TRP A 155 -14.49 -7.22 -8.83
CA TRP A 155 -15.27 -8.32 -9.33
C TRP A 155 -15.08 -9.56 -8.47
N THR A 156 -16.13 -10.37 -8.28
CA THR A 156 -16.02 -11.64 -7.55
C THR A 156 -14.98 -12.56 -8.19
N ASN A 157 -14.24 -13.29 -7.37
CA ASN A 157 -13.18 -14.21 -7.82
C ASN A 157 -12.02 -13.55 -8.61
N THR A 158 -11.83 -12.24 -8.44
CA THR A 158 -10.70 -11.51 -9.04
C THR A 158 -9.94 -10.72 -7.98
N PRO A 159 -9.28 -11.41 -7.02
CA PRO A 159 -8.70 -10.79 -5.83
C PRO A 159 -7.64 -9.74 -6.12
N PHE A 160 -6.91 -9.90 -7.21
CA PHE A 160 -5.78 -9.02 -7.53
C PHE A 160 -6.11 -7.96 -8.59
N GLY A 161 -7.24 -8.10 -9.32
CA GLY A 161 -7.58 -7.19 -10.41
C GLY A 161 -6.37 -6.87 -11.29
N TRP A 162 -6.13 -5.59 -11.60
CA TRP A 162 -4.95 -5.10 -12.33
C TRP A 162 -3.86 -4.52 -11.42
N HIS A 163 -3.96 -4.70 -10.08
CA HIS A 163 -3.02 -4.12 -9.12
C HIS A 163 -1.62 -4.73 -9.22
N SER A 164 -0.61 -3.95 -8.81
CA SER A 164 0.80 -4.28 -9.00
C SER A 164 1.30 -5.45 -8.15
N ILE A 165 0.72 -5.65 -6.97
CA ILE A 165 1.15 -6.66 -5.99
C ILE A 165 2.61 -6.46 -5.51
N LEU A 166 3.12 -5.23 -5.58
CA LEU A 166 4.52 -4.91 -5.23
C LEU A 166 4.69 -4.44 -3.79
N SER A 167 3.61 -4.33 -3.01
CA SER A 167 3.68 -3.79 -1.64
C SER A 167 4.58 -4.61 -0.72
N THR A 168 4.54 -5.93 -0.80
CA THR A 168 5.43 -6.83 -0.04
C THR A 168 6.89 -6.60 -0.40
N SER A 169 7.22 -6.54 -1.69
CA SER A 169 8.57 -6.29 -2.18
C SER A 169 9.12 -4.91 -1.76
N LEU A 170 8.26 -3.88 -1.76
CA LEU A 170 8.60 -2.55 -1.25
C LEU A 170 8.81 -2.55 0.27
N ASN A 171 7.91 -3.20 1.02
CA ASN A 171 7.99 -3.22 2.49
C ASN A 171 9.20 -4.01 2.99
N LEU A 172 9.56 -5.10 2.30
CA LEU A 172 10.77 -5.88 2.58
C LEU A 172 12.05 -5.27 2.01
N LYS A 173 11.96 -4.13 1.33
CA LYS A 173 13.08 -3.42 0.69
C LYS A 173 13.82 -4.26 -0.38
N LEU A 174 13.11 -5.18 -1.02
CA LEU A 174 13.66 -5.95 -2.15
C LEU A 174 13.83 -5.08 -3.40
N ILE A 175 12.98 -4.09 -3.58
CA ILE A 175 13.05 -3.07 -4.64
C ILE A 175 12.88 -1.68 -4.04
N ASP A 176 13.53 -0.69 -4.65
CA ASP A 176 13.45 0.70 -4.23
C ASP A 176 12.22 1.39 -4.84
N PRO A 177 11.49 2.24 -4.08
CA PRO A 177 10.36 3.01 -4.61
C PRO A 177 10.71 3.86 -5.83
N LYS A 178 11.95 4.34 -5.89
CA LYS A 178 12.44 5.13 -7.03
C LYS A 178 12.56 4.26 -8.28
N GLU A 179 13.10 3.05 -8.17
CA GLU A 179 13.17 2.10 -9.29
C GLU A 179 11.75 1.80 -9.85
N VAL A 180 10.77 1.65 -8.96
CA VAL A 180 9.38 1.36 -9.35
C VAL A 180 8.74 2.55 -10.08
N VAL A 181 8.95 3.76 -9.57
CA VAL A 181 8.44 5.00 -10.19
C VAL A 181 9.14 5.25 -11.52
N ASP A 182 10.46 5.11 -11.58
CA ASP A 182 11.26 5.33 -12.78
C ASP A 182 10.86 4.33 -13.89
N ALA A 183 10.61 3.06 -13.55
CA ALA A 183 10.13 2.04 -14.51
C ALA A 183 8.76 2.40 -15.11
N ALA A 184 7.83 2.91 -14.29
CA ALA A 184 6.53 3.34 -14.78
C ALA A 184 6.63 4.58 -15.69
N ILE A 185 7.47 5.55 -15.35
CA ILE A 185 7.73 6.75 -16.16
C ILE A 185 8.35 6.35 -17.49
N GLN A 186 9.35 5.46 -17.48
CA GLN A 186 10.00 4.98 -18.70
C GLN A 186 9.01 4.30 -19.67
N ALA A 187 8.05 3.54 -19.14
CA ALA A 187 7.00 2.93 -19.96
C ALA A 187 6.08 3.99 -20.61
N TYR A 188 5.79 5.09 -19.91
CA TYR A 188 5.07 6.23 -20.48
C TYR A 188 5.88 6.94 -21.58
N GLU A 189 7.13 7.24 -21.34
CA GLU A 189 8.03 7.89 -22.29
C GLU A 189 8.18 7.05 -23.57
N ASN A 190 8.21 5.72 -23.42
CA ASN A 190 8.23 4.76 -24.53
C ASN A 190 6.84 4.59 -25.22
N LYS A 191 5.82 5.32 -24.79
CA LYS A 191 4.43 5.26 -25.31
C LYS A 191 3.75 3.88 -25.18
N GLN A 192 4.18 3.10 -24.19
CA GLN A 192 3.61 1.78 -23.88
C GLN A 192 2.37 1.90 -22.98
N VAL A 193 2.31 2.94 -22.17
CA VAL A 193 1.27 3.16 -21.17
C VAL A 193 0.76 4.60 -21.23
N SER A 194 -0.52 4.81 -20.93
CA SER A 194 -1.11 6.15 -20.88
C SER A 194 -0.61 6.95 -19.67
N LEU A 195 -0.57 8.28 -19.81
CA LEU A 195 -0.23 9.18 -18.71
C LEU A 195 -1.15 8.98 -17.51
N SER A 196 -2.46 8.77 -17.73
CA SER A 196 -3.42 8.55 -16.65
C SER A 196 -3.12 7.31 -15.82
N ALA A 197 -2.71 6.21 -16.47
CA ALA A 197 -2.34 4.97 -15.76
C ALA A 197 -1.05 5.15 -14.94
N VAL A 198 -0.04 5.79 -15.54
CA VAL A 198 1.24 6.02 -14.85
C VAL A 198 1.07 7.02 -13.69
N GLU A 199 0.36 8.13 -13.90
CA GLU A 199 0.11 9.09 -12.82
C GLU A 199 -0.66 8.46 -11.67
N GLY A 200 -1.72 7.69 -11.98
CA GLY A 200 -2.48 6.97 -10.96
C GLY A 200 -1.63 6.00 -10.14
N PHE A 201 -0.70 5.28 -10.78
CA PHE A 201 0.22 4.37 -10.10
C PHE A 201 1.29 5.11 -9.30
N VAL A 202 1.96 6.09 -9.88
CA VAL A 202 2.98 6.91 -9.22
C VAL A 202 2.42 7.61 -7.98
N ARG A 203 1.17 8.04 -8.01
CA ARG A 203 0.50 8.66 -6.87
C ARG A 203 0.32 7.70 -5.68
N GLN A 204 0.23 6.41 -5.89
CA GLN A 204 0.19 5.44 -4.79
C GLN A 204 1.53 5.40 -4.04
N ILE A 205 2.65 5.55 -4.75
CA ILE A 205 4.00 5.46 -4.20
C ILE A 205 4.48 6.83 -3.71
N LEU A 206 4.60 7.79 -4.61
CA LEU A 206 5.10 9.14 -4.30
C LEU A 206 4.08 9.99 -3.52
N GLY A 207 2.79 9.69 -3.63
CA GLY A 207 1.72 10.35 -2.90
C GLY A 207 1.38 9.64 -1.60
N TRP A 208 0.56 8.60 -1.67
CA TRP A 208 -0.01 7.97 -0.48
C TRP A 208 1.02 7.35 0.45
N ARG A 209 1.96 6.57 -0.04
CA ARG A 209 2.97 5.92 0.78
C ARG A 209 3.81 6.92 1.55
N GLU A 210 4.26 7.99 0.90
CA GLU A 210 5.02 9.07 1.53
C GLU A 210 4.17 9.88 2.52
N PHE A 211 2.94 10.23 2.14
CA PHE A 211 2.04 11.01 2.98
C PHE A 211 1.66 10.27 4.27
N ILE A 212 1.26 9.01 4.17
CA ILE A 212 0.88 8.21 5.35
C ILE A 212 2.07 8.02 6.30
N ARG A 213 3.29 7.80 5.76
CA ARG A 213 4.49 7.76 6.58
C ARG A 213 4.74 9.08 7.31
N GLY A 214 4.59 10.21 6.61
CA GLY A 214 4.73 11.53 7.21
C GLY A 214 3.72 11.76 8.33
N MET A 215 2.44 11.46 8.09
CA MET A 215 1.37 11.55 9.09
C MET A 215 1.63 10.63 10.30
N TYR A 216 2.07 9.38 10.06
CA TYR A 216 2.43 8.45 11.13
C TYR A 216 3.48 9.06 12.08
N TYR A 217 4.56 9.62 11.54
CA TYR A 217 5.60 10.23 12.37
C TYR A 217 5.17 11.53 13.05
N LEU A 218 4.22 12.26 12.45
CA LEU A 218 3.72 13.51 12.98
C LEU A 218 2.83 13.30 14.21
N ASP A 219 1.92 12.31 14.14
CA ASP A 219 0.81 12.18 15.08
C ASP A 219 0.88 10.93 15.98
N MET A 220 1.75 9.95 15.69
CA MET A 220 1.89 8.81 16.60
C MET A 220 2.68 9.18 17.86
N PRO A 221 2.34 8.64 19.04
CA PRO A 221 1.33 7.59 19.31
C PRO A 221 -0.11 8.07 19.45
N LYS A 222 -0.35 9.37 19.55
CA LYS A 222 -1.68 9.95 19.80
C LYS A 222 -2.74 9.47 18.80
N MET A 223 -2.41 9.43 17.50
CA MET A 223 -3.33 8.98 16.44
C MET A 223 -3.92 7.59 16.72
N ALA A 224 -3.18 6.68 17.37
CA ALA A 224 -3.67 5.35 17.69
C ALA A 224 -4.84 5.33 18.68
N GLU A 225 -4.97 6.39 19.49
CA GLU A 225 -6.01 6.53 20.49
C GLU A 225 -7.20 7.36 20.00
N ASP A 226 -7.08 7.97 18.80
CA ASP A 226 -8.12 8.85 18.27
C ASP A 226 -9.38 8.07 17.91
N ASN A 227 -10.53 8.62 18.33
CA ASN A 227 -11.85 8.12 18.00
C ASN A 227 -12.80 9.31 17.79
N PHE A 228 -12.67 9.95 16.63
CA PHE A 228 -13.35 11.20 16.30
C PHE A 228 -14.88 11.12 16.46
N TYR A 229 -15.48 10.01 16.07
CA TYR A 229 -16.93 9.78 16.14
C TYR A 229 -17.39 9.13 17.44
N GLN A 230 -16.46 8.83 18.37
CA GLN A 230 -16.76 8.16 19.64
C GLN A 230 -17.46 6.80 19.48
N HIS A 231 -17.08 6.05 18.44
CA HIS A 231 -17.60 4.72 18.17
C HIS A 231 -17.25 3.72 19.28
N GLN A 232 -18.18 2.84 19.65
CA GLN A 232 -18.02 1.95 20.80
C GLN A 232 -18.32 0.47 20.51
N ARG A 233 -18.79 0.15 19.30
CA ARG A 233 -19.14 -1.23 18.97
C ARG A 233 -17.91 -2.08 18.75
N GLN A 234 -17.93 -3.26 19.36
CA GLN A 234 -16.84 -4.23 19.20
C GLN A 234 -16.75 -4.76 17.77
N LEU A 235 -15.54 -5.09 17.34
CA LEU A 235 -15.31 -5.73 16.04
C LEU A 235 -16.01 -7.11 16.02
N PRO A 236 -16.92 -7.37 15.08
CA PRO A 236 -17.63 -8.65 15.02
C PRO A 236 -16.67 -9.81 14.71
N ASN A 237 -16.92 -10.98 15.31
CA ASN A 237 -16.09 -12.18 15.13
C ASN A 237 -15.95 -12.62 13.66
N TRP A 238 -16.94 -12.32 12.81
CA TRP A 238 -16.86 -12.67 11.38
C TRP A 238 -15.80 -11.89 10.61
N TYR A 239 -15.17 -10.86 11.16
CA TYR A 239 -13.93 -10.29 10.60
C TYR A 239 -12.76 -11.29 10.60
N TRP A 240 -12.82 -12.29 11.49
CA TRP A 240 -11.81 -13.35 11.60
C TRP A 240 -12.16 -14.64 10.87
N THR A 241 -13.40 -14.77 10.39
CA THR A 241 -13.91 -16.05 9.83
C THR A 241 -14.59 -15.89 8.47
N ALA A 242 -14.95 -14.66 8.08
CA ALA A 242 -15.83 -14.35 6.95
C ALA A 242 -17.23 -14.97 7.05
N ASP A 243 -17.64 -15.50 8.22
CA ASP A 243 -18.96 -16.09 8.41
C ASP A 243 -20.04 -15.03 8.63
N THR A 244 -20.49 -14.43 7.53
CA THR A 244 -21.53 -13.40 7.50
C THR A 244 -22.44 -13.58 6.30
N LYS A 245 -23.71 -13.14 6.45
CA LYS A 245 -24.71 -13.13 5.37
C LYS A 245 -24.55 -11.93 4.42
N MET A 246 -23.72 -10.94 4.77
CA MET A 246 -23.43 -9.79 3.92
C MET A 246 -22.46 -10.18 2.82
N ALA A 247 -22.95 -10.38 1.59
CA ALA A 247 -22.16 -10.91 0.48
C ALA A 247 -20.87 -10.13 0.21
N CYS A 248 -20.91 -8.79 0.24
CA CYS A 248 -19.73 -7.94 0.01
C CYS A 248 -18.65 -8.11 1.10
N MET A 249 -19.07 -8.22 2.37
CA MET A 249 -18.15 -8.43 3.49
C MET A 249 -17.58 -9.85 3.49
N LYS A 250 -18.43 -10.85 3.22
CA LYS A 250 -18.00 -12.24 3.10
C LYS A 250 -16.94 -12.42 2.02
N ASP A 251 -17.16 -11.83 0.84
CA ASP A 251 -16.22 -11.90 -0.29
C ASP A 251 -14.89 -11.19 0.04
N ALA A 252 -14.96 -9.92 0.48
CA ALA A 252 -13.77 -9.12 0.77
C ALA A 252 -12.92 -9.69 1.92
N ILE A 253 -13.56 -10.14 3.01
CA ILE A 253 -12.85 -10.71 4.16
C ILE A 253 -12.37 -12.13 3.85
N GLY A 254 -13.18 -12.96 3.21
CA GLY A 254 -12.80 -14.32 2.85
C GLY A 254 -11.57 -14.35 1.94
N GLN A 255 -11.54 -13.50 0.92
CA GLN A 255 -10.38 -13.32 0.06
C GLN A 255 -9.15 -12.80 0.85
N THR A 256 -9.37 -11.85 1.74
CA THR A 256 -8.32 -11.30 2.60
C THR A 256 -7.67 -12.38 3.48
N LEU A 257 -8.49 -13.20 4.15
CA LEU A 257 -8.01 -14.30 5.00
C LEU A 257 -7.26 -15.35 4.17
N LYS A 258 -7.72 -15.63 2.97
CA LYS A 258 -7.11 -16.61 2.08
C LYS A 258 -5.72 -16.18 1.57
N HIS A 259 -5.59 -14.93 1.15
CA HIS A 259 -4.40 -14.45 0.43
C HIS A 259 -3.50 -13.53 1.25
N GLY A 260 -3.88 -13.15 2.48
CA GLY A 260 -3.21 -12.08 3.23
C GLY A 260 -3.22 -10.74 2.47
N TYR A 261 -4.15 -10.59 1.53
CA TYR A 261 -4.17 -9.47 0.58
C TYR A 261 -5.60 -9.03 0.26
N ALA A 262 -5.76 -7.72 0.15
CA ALA A 262 -6.89 -7.08 -0.51
C ALA A 262 -6.41 -5.76 -1.14
N HIS A 263 -6.96 -5.40 -2.28
CA HIS A 263 -6.68 -4.10 -2.88
C HIS A 263 -7.46 -2.97 -2.19
N HIS A 264 -7.08 -1.72 -2.47
CA HIS A 264 -7.59 -0.52 -1.80
C HIS A 264 -9.12 -0.47 -1.70
N ILE A 265 -9.84 -0.82 -2.77
CA ILE A 265 -11.30 -0.76 -2.78
C ILE A 265 -11.91 -1.72 -1.77
N GLN A 266 -11.39 -2.93 -1.65
CA GLN A 266 -11.85 -3.89 -0.65
C GLN A 266 -11.46 -3.48 0.77
N ARG A 267 -10.23 -2.98 0.96
CA ARG A 267 -9.78 -2.53 2.28
C ARG A 267 -10.57 -1.32 2.77
N LEU A 268 -10.52 -0.21 2.02
CA LEU A 268 -11.09 1.05 2.47
C LEU A 268 -12.57 1.15 2.12
N MET A 269 -12.92 0.93 0.85
CA MET A 269 -14.27 1.25 0.37
C MET A 269 -15.31 0.21 0.77
N VAL A 270 -14.91 -1.03 1.04
CA VAL A 270 -15.80 -2.07 1.56
C VAL A 270 -15.64 -2.21 3.07
N THR A 271 -14.52 -2.77 3.54
CA THR A 271 -14.36 -3.10 4.97
C THR A 271 -14.22 -1.87 5.86
N GLY A 272 -13.48 -0.85 5.41
CA GLY A 272 -13.29 0.41 6.17
C GLY A 272 -14.59 1.24 6.26
N ASN A 273 -15.31 1.43 5.14
CA ASN A 273 -16.59 2.13 5.16
C ASN A 273 -17.64 1.38 6.00
N PHE A 274 -17.68 0.05 5.90
CA PHE A 274 -18.57 -0.73 6.75
C PHE A 274 -18.25 -0.51 8.24
N ALA A 275 -16.97 -0.56 8.62
CA ALA A 275 -16.55 -0.35 9.99
C ALA A 275 -16.99 1.03 10.52
N LEU A 276 -16.83 2.08 9.69
CA LEU A 276 -17.27 3.43 10.02
C LEU A 276 -18.80 3.50 10.19
N LEU A 277 -19.57 3.00 9.22
CA LEU A 277 -21.04 3.05 9.25
C LEU A 277 -21.65 2.15 10.32
N ALA A 278 -20.97 1.08 10.68
CA ALA A 278 -21.38 0.17 11.76
C ALA A 278 -20.92 0.65 13.15
N GLU A 279 -20.29 1.81 13.25
CA GLU A 279 -19.80 2.41 14.51
C GLU A 279 -18.82 1.52 15.26
N LEU A 280 -17.97 0.76 14.51
CA LEU A 280 -16.98 -0.13 15.13
C LEU A 280 -15.85 0.68 15.79
N LEU A 281 -15.34 0.16 16.90
CA LEU A 281 -14.23 0.75 17.64
C LEU A 281 -12.96 0.83 16.77
N PRO A 282 -12.45 2.05 16.47
CA PRO A 282 -11.35 2.21 15.50
C PRO A 282 -10.08 1.45 15.88
N GLN A 283 -9.78 1.35 17.17
CA GLN A 283 -8.60 0.64 17.68
C GLN A 283 -8.64 -0.85 17.29
N GLN A 284 -9.79 -1.50 17.46
CA GLN A 284 -9.95 -2.91 17.08
C GLN A 284 -9.88 -3.11 15.56
N VAL A 285 -10.40 -2.17 14.79
CA VAL A 285 -10.27 -2.19 13.32
C VAL A 285 -8.79 -2.08 12.92
N CYS A 286 -8.05 -1.15 13.52
CA CYS A 286 -6.61 -0.99 13.28
C CYS A 286 -5.81 -2.23 13.68
N GLU A 287 -6.09 -2.82 14.83
CA GLU A 287 -5.48 -4.06 15.30
C GLU A 287 -5.72 -5.22 14.34
N TRP A 288 -6.96 -5.35 13.84
CA TRP A 288 -7.29 -6.33 12.82
C TRP A 288 -6.50 -6.12 11.52
N TYR A 289 -6.40 -4.87 11.04
CA TYR A 289 -5.60 -4.56 9.85
C TYR A 289 -4.12 -4.92 10.05
N LEU A 290 -3.55 -4.62 11.22
CA LEU A 290 -2.17 -4.99 11.55
C LEU A 290 -1.98 -6.50 11.59
N ALA A 291 -2.93 -7.24 12.18
CA ALA A 291 -2.85 -8.69 12.30
C ALA A 291 -2.93 -9.42 10.95
N ILE A 292 -3.63 -8.85 9.96
CA ILE A 292 -3.92 -9.51 8.68
C ILE A 292 -2.96 -9.09 7.56
N TYR A 293 -2.50 -7.84 7.53
CA TYR A 293 -1.81 -7.29 6.35
C TYR A 293 -0.34 -6.93 6.61
N VAL A 294 0.17 -7.12 7.81
CA VAL A 294 1.56 -6.74 8.16
C VAL A 294 2.37 -7.96 8.57
#